data_c82e70edc09305ef5f2e80a4aa2cbef7
#
_entry.id   c82e70edc09305ef5f2e80a4aa2cbef7
#
_cell.length_a   1.000
_cell.length_b   1.000
_cell.length_c   1.000
_cell.angle_alpha   90.00
_cell.angle_beta   90.00
_cell.angle_gamma   90.00
#
_symmetry.space_group_name_H-M   'P 1'
#
loop_
_entity.id
_entity.type
_entity.pdbx_description
1 polymer ?
#
loop_
_entity_poly.entity_id
_entity_poly.type
_entity_poly.pdbx_seq_one_letter_code
_entity_poly.pdbx_strand_id
1 'polypeptide(L)'
;MNFRIIAYIVGWVCNFQAMFMVLPCITALIYQEHEFFAFLISMIVCLIVGLPLTIRKPKNKVFYTKDGCVAVALSWFALCISGAVPFVLSDAIPHPIDAFFETVSGFTTTGSSILTDVEVLPHCILIWRSFTHWIGGMGVLVFLLSLLPLAGGYHMNLMKAESPGPSVSKLVPKVQQTAKILYTIYIGMTLFQIILLLIGRIPLFDTLCISFGTAGTGGFGIVNDSMGSYSTYCQVVTTIFMILFGVNFSAYYLLLTKKFVQAFKFEEVRYYFGIILAAILVIGLNTAHLFRNLGEAFQQAAFQVGSIITTTGFSSTDFNQWPSLSKTILVLLMFVGACAGSTGGGIKVSRILILCKAAKKEFQLYLHPNAVKKIKMDEKTIGHDIIRSTNIYLSVYLLIFAASVLIISLDNFDLITNFTAVAATLNNIGPGLEIVGPMGNFSSFSYLSKCVLIFDMLAGRLEIFPLMLLFFKGTWKKF
;
A
#
# COMPACT_ATOMS: atom_id res chain seq x y z
N MET A 1 -18.69 -19.65 -12.08
CA MET A 1 -18.45 -18.36 -11.41
C MET A 1 -19.77 -17.83 -10.86
N ASN A 2 -19.77 -17.32 -9.63
CA ASN A 2 -20.98 -16.83 -8.96
C ASN A 2 -21.11 -15.30 -9.06
N PHE A 3 -21.57 -14.81 -10.20
CA PHE A 3 -21.72 -13.37 -10.47
C PHE A 3 -22.60 -12.64 -9.44
N ARG A 4 -23.60 -13.31 -8.86
CA ARG A 4 -24.48 -12.68 -7.86
C ARG A 4 -23.76 -12.35 -6.55
N ILE A 5 -22.85 -13.24 -6.12
CA ILE A 5 -22.04 -12.96 -4.93
C ILE A 5 -21.03 -11.86 -5.20
N ILE A 6 -20.39 -11.89 -6.38
CA ILE A 6 -19.43 -10.85 -6.78
C ILE A 6 -20.13 -9.49 -6.81
N ALA A 7 -21.27 -9.37 -7.48
CA ALA A 7 -22.08 -8.15 -7.51
C ALA A 7 -22.51 -7.68 -6.11
N TYR A 8 -22.89 -8.61 -5.24
CA TYR A 8 -23.26 -8.32 -3.85
C TYR A 8 -22.07 -7.74 -3.05
N ILE A 9 -20.87 -8.29 -3.24
CA ILE A 9 -19.63 -7.79 -2.58
C ILE A 9 -19.30 -6.38 -3.11
N VAL A 10 -19.29 -6.20 -4.43
CA VAL A 10 -19.04 -4.88 -5.06
C VAL A 10 -20.07 -3.85 -4.59
N GLY A 11 -21.35 -4.23 -4.50
CA GLY A 11 -22.40 -3.34 -3.98
C GLY A 11 -22.12 -2.88 -2.54
N TRP A 12 -21.66 -3.77 -1.66
CA TRP A 12 -21.25 -3.38 -0.31
C TRP A 12 -20.05 -2.46 -0.30
N VAL A 13 -19.06 -2.67 -1.18
CA VAL A 13 -17.91 -1.77 -1.32
C VAL A 13 -18.38 -0.37 -1.70
N CYS A 14 -19.30 -0.21 -2.66
CA CYS A 14 -19.88 1.08 -3.03
C CYS A 14 -20.63 1.74 -1.86
N ASN A 15 -21.42 0.96 -1.09
CA ASN A 15 -22.13 1.50 0.09
C ASN A 15 -21.17 1.98 1.18
N PHE A 16 -20.08 1.24 1.45
CA PHE A 16 -19.06 1.68 2.40
C PHE A 16 -18.30 2.90 1.91
N GLN A 17 -18.03 2.99 0.60
CA GLN A 17 -17.41 4.18 0.04
C GLN A 17 -18.28 5.42 0.21
N ALA A 18 -19.59 5.31 -0.01
CA ALA A 18 -20.52 6.39 0.29
C ALA A 18 -20.45 6.83 1.77
N MET A 19 -20.34 5.87 2.69
CA MET A 19 -20.15 6.18 4.12
C MET A 19 -18.82 6.89 4.39
N PHE A 20 -17.73 6.47 3.74
CA PHE A 20 -16.43 7.11 3.91
C PHE A 20 -16.38 8.54 3.35
N MET A 21 -17.15 8.84 2.30
CA MET A 21 -17.26 10.20 1.75
C MET A 21 -17.98 11.18 2.69
N VAL A 22 -18.57 10.73 3.79
CA VAL A 22 -19.12 11.61 4.83
C VAL A 22 -18.02 12.45 5.48
N LEU A 23 -16.81 11.92 5.66
CA LEU A 23 -15.70 12.67 6.26
C LEU A 23 -15.31 13.91 5.47
N PRO A 24 -15.01 13.85 4.15
CA PRO A 24 -14.75 15.06 3.36
C PRO A 24 -15.98 15.98 3.25
N CYS A 25 -17.22 15.47 3.27
CA CYS A 25 -18.42 16.32 3.36
C CYS A 25 -18.43 17.16 4.65
N ILE A 26 -18.11 16.54 5.80
CA ILE A 26 -18.01 17.27 7.08
C ILE A 26 -16.89 18.31 7.01
N THR A 27 -15.75 17.96 6.42
CA THR A 27 -14.63 18.91 6.26
C THR A 27 -15.04 20.09 5.39
N ALA A 28 -15.70 19.86 4.25
CA ALA A 28 -16.20 20.93 3.37
C ALA A 28 -17.18 21.85 4.09
N LEU A 29 -18.04 21.33 4.96
CA LEU A 29 -18.96 22.16 5.77
C LEU A 29 -18.20 22.99 6.81
N ILE A 30 -17.18 22.47 7.46
CA ILE A 30 -16.38 23.18 8.47
C ILE A 30 -15.62 24.35 7.81
N TYR A 31 -15.02 24.12 6.63
CA TYR A 31 -14.24 25.13 5.90
C TYR A 31 -15.08 25.95 4.92
N GLN A 32 -16.40 25.71 4.82
CA GLN A 32 -17.36 26.40 3.93
C GLN A 32 -16.96 26.32 2.44
N GLU A 33 -16.51 25.14 2.02
CA GLU A 33 -16.06 24.87 0.65
C GLU A 33 -17.23 24.45 -0.26
N HIS A 34 -17.22 24.92 -1.52
CA HIS A 34 -18.27 24.62 -2.51
C HIS A 34 -18.22 23.15 -2.99
N GLU A 35 -17.09 22.50 -2.88
CA GLU A 35 -16.84 21.11 -3.25
C GLU A 35 -17.67 20.10 -2.43
N PHE A 36 -18.36 20.56 -1.38
CA PHE A 36 -19.37 19.77 -0.66
C PHE A 36 -20.34 19.06 -1.61
N PHE A 37 -20.83 19.76 -2.63
CA PHE A 37 -21.78 19.19 -3.59
C PHE A 37 -21.15 18.08 -4.46
N ALA A 38 -19.87 18.19 -4.80
CA ALA A 38 -19.15 17.14 -5.54
C ALA A 38 -19.11 15.84 -4.75
N PHE A 39 -18.81 15.90 -3.45
CA PHE A 39 -18.84 14.72 -2.57
C PHE A 39 -20.25 14.19 -2.34
N LEU A 40 -21.24 15.07 -2.15
CA LEU A 40 -22.63 14.67 -1.97
C LEU A 40 -23.17 13.92 -3.20
N ILE A 41 -22.93 14.43 -4.40
CA ILE A 41 -23.33 13.78 -5.65
C ILE A 41 -22.63 12.43 -5.79
N SER A 42 -21.32 12.37 -5.53
CA SER A 42 -20.54 11.12 -5.58
C SER A 42 -21.05 10.06 -4.59
N MET A 43 -21.42 10.49 -3.38
CA MET A 43 -22.05 9.63 -2.37
C MET A 43 -23.40 9.07 -2.86
N ILE A 44 -24.25 9.91 -3.45
CA ILE A 44 -25.52 9.49 -4.03
C ILE A 44 -25.31 8.49 -5.16
N VAL A 45 -24.37 8.73 -6.07
CA VAL A 45 -24.02 7.78 -7.15
C VAL A 45 -23.58 6.44 -6.59
N CYS A 46 -22.74 6.42 -5.57
CA CYS A 46 -22.33 5.19 -4.89
C CYS A 46 -23.51 4.43 -4.28
N LEU A 47 -24.47 5.13 -3.67
CA LEU A 47 -25.68 4.52 -3.10
C LEU A 47 -26.64 4.01 -4.17
N ILE A 48 -26.83 4.75 -5.27
CA ILE A 48 -27.66 4.31 -6.41
C ILE A 48 -27.13 3.02 -7.01
N VAL A 49 -25.83 2.82 -7.08
CA VAL A 49 -25.23 1.57 -7.56
C VAL A 49 -25.23 0.49 -6.47
N GLY A 50 -24.82 0.85 -5.26
CA GLY A 50 -24.56 -0.10 -4.17
C GLY A 50 -25.84 -0.71 -3.57
N LEU A 51 -26.88 0.11 -3.32
CA LEU A 51 -28.11 -0.38 -2.68
C LEU A 51 -28.83 -1.46 -3.50
N PRO A 52 -29.10 -1.30 -4.82
CA PRO A 52 -29.77 -2.34 -5.61
C PRO A 52 -29.02 -3.66 -5.62
N LEU A 53 -27.67 -3.61 -5.64
CA LEU A 53 -26.83 -4.81 -5.63
C LEU A 53 -26.86 -5.55 -4.29
N THR A 54 -27.15 -4.85 -3.19
CA THR A 54 -27.12 -5.40 -1.83
C THR A 54 -28.51 -5.79 -1.28
N ILE A 55 -29.60 -5.32 -1.86
CA ILE A 55 -30.99 -5.62 -1.41
C ILE A 55 -31.25 -7.13 -1.42
N ARG A 56 -30.83 -7.85 -2.47
CA ARG A 56 -31.10 -9.27 -2.64
C ARG A 56 -29.89 -10.12 -2.26
N LYS A 57 -29.94 -10.74 -1.08
CA LYS A 57 -28.89 -11.70 -0.65
C LYS A 57 -28.79 -12.87 -1.64
N PRO A 58 -27.56 -13.28 -2.02
CA PRO A 58 -27.35 -14.42 -2.91
C PRO A 58 -27.85 -15.72 -2.27
N LYS A 59 -28.70 -16.46 -2.98
CA LYS A 59 -29.20 -17.78 -2.53
C LYS A 59 -28.12 -18.88 -2.61
N ASN A 60 -27.33 -18.88 -3.68
CA ASN A 60 -26.24 -19.83 -3.87
C ASN A 60 -25.01 -19.35 -3.11
N LYS A 61 -24.52 -20.18 -2.18
CA LYS A 61 -23.38 -19.88 -1.30
C LYS A 61 -22.06 -20.53 -1.75
N VAL A 62 -22.00 -21.10 -2.95
CA VAL A 62 -20.76 -21.70 -3.47
C VAL A 62 -19.83 -20.60 -3.97
N PHE A 63 -18.61 -20.54 -3.44
CA PHE A 63 -17.63 -19.50 -3.73
C PHE A 63 -16.22 -20.09 -3.75
N TYR A 64 -15.62 -20.11 -4.91
CA TYR A 64 -14.30 -20.67 -5.14
C TYR A 64 -13.22 -19.58 -5.03
N THR A 65 -11.95 -19.97 -4.94
CA THR A 65 -10.81 -19.05 -4.89
C THR A 65 -10.79 -18.10 -6.09
N LYS A 66 -11.12 -18.59 -7.31
CA LYS A 66 -11.23 -17.74 -8.49
C LYS A 66 -12.29 -16.65 -8.36
N ASP A 67 -13.45 -16.97 -7.76
CA ASP A 67 -14.50 -15.99 -7.53
C ASP A 67 -14.04 -14.92 -6.54
N GLY A 68 -13.23 -15.31 -5.54
CA GLY A 68 -12.58 -14.41 -4.59
C GLY A 68 -11.64 -13.42 -5.28
N CYS A 69 -10.73 -13.90 -6.11
CA CYS A 69 -9.79 -13.04 -6.85
C CYS A 69 -10.52 -12.05 -7.76
N VAL A 70 -11.53 -12.51 -8.51
CA VAL A 70 -12.35 -11.64 -9.38
C VAL A 70 -13.14 -10.61 -8.56
N ALA A 71 -13.74 -11.02 -7.44
CA ALA A 71 -14.46 -10.11 -6.55
C ALA A 71 -13.54 -9.02 -5.98
N VAL A 72 -12.33 -9.39 -5.55
CA VAL A 72 -11.32 -8.45 -5.07
C VAL A 72 -10.98 -7.44 -6.16
N ALA A 73 -10.55 -7.91 -7.33
CA ALA A 73 -10.12 -7.02 -8.40
C ALA A 73 -11.24 -6.08 -8.87
N LEU A 74 -12.46 -6.58 -9.07
CA LEU A 74 -13.61 -5.74 -9.45
C LEU A 74 -14.00 -4.75 -8.35
N SER A 75 -13.87 -5.12 -7.08
CA SER A 75 -14.11 -4.21 -5.95
C SER A 75 -13.12 -3.06 -5.92
N TRP A 76 -11.84 -3.32 -6.21
CA TRP A 76 -10.82 -2.28 -6.31
C TRP A 76 -11.07 -1.34 -7.49
N PHE A 77 -11.45 -1.85 -8.66
CA PHE A 77 -11.85 -1.00 -9.79
C PHE A 77 -13.06 -0.14 -9.45
N ALA A 78 -14.10 -0.72 -8.86
CA ALA A 78 -15.30 0.02 -8.47
C ALA A 78 -14.99 1.13 -7.46
N LEU A 79 -14.13 0.82 -6.46
CA LEU A 79 -13.67 1.77 -5.46
C LEU A 79 -12.91 2.94 -6.09
N CYS A 80 -11.96 2.65 -6.99
CA CYS A 80 -11.15 3.68 -7.62
C CYS A 80 -11.96 4.54 -8.60
N ILE A 81 -12.85 3.95 -9.39
CA ILE A 81 -13.71 4.69 -10.32
C ILE A 81 -14.63 5.64 -9.55
N SER A 82 -15.34 5.13 -8.54
CA SER A 82 -16.26 5.96 -7.76
C SER A 82 -15.53 6.99 -6.89
N GLY A 83 -14.31 6.68 -6.43
CA GLY A 83 -13.47 7.62 -5.68
C GLY A 83 -12.85 8.73 -6.52
N ALA A 84 -12.78 8.57 -7.85
CA ALA A 84 -12.32 9.59 -8.78
C ALA A 84 -13.41 10.64 -9.08
N VAL A 85 -14.69 10.30 -8.90
CA VAL A 85 -15.82 11.19 -9.23
C VAL A 85 -15.74 12.55 -8.53
N PRO A 86 -15.43 12.66 -7.21
CA PRO A 86 -15.31 13.95 -6.53
C PRO A 86 -14.25 14.86 -7.14
N PHE A 87 -13.11 14.31 -7.58
CA PHE A 87 -12.01 15.09 -8.18
C PHE A 87 -12.42 15.73 -9.50
N VAL A 88 -13.18 15.00 -10.34
CA VAL A 88 -13.67 15.51 -11.62
C VAL A 88 -14.80 16.52 -11.41
N LEU A 89 -15.75 16.26 -10.49
CA LEU A 89 -16.88 17.14 -10.25
C LEU A 89 -16.50 18.45 -9.54
N SER A 90 -15.40 18.46 -8.82
CA SER A 90 -14.88 19.66 -8.14
C SER A 90 -13.92 20.47 -9.00
N ASP A 91 -13.64 20.06 -10.23
CA ASP A 91 -12.58 20.61 -11.09
C ASP A 91 -11.17 20.62 -10.47
N ALA A 92 -10.97 19.95 -9.33
CA ALA A 92 -9.66 19.81 -8.72
C ALA A 92 -8.70 19.00 -9.62
N ILE A 93 -9.23 17.99 -10.32
CA ILE A 93 -8.54 17.22 -11.36
C ILE A 93 -9.53 17.00 -12.51
N PRO A 94 -9.58 17.95 -13.49
CA PRO A 94 -10.63 17.93 -14.52
C PRO A 94 -10.55 16.70 -15.45
N HIS A 95 -9.34 16.18 -15.66
CA HIS A 95 -9.15 15.10 -16.62
C HIS A 95 -9.45 13.74 -15.98
N PRO A 96 -10.40 12.93 -16.52
CA PRO A 96 -10.83 11.67 -15.90
C PRO A 96 -9.70 10.65 -15.68
N ILE A 97 -8.73 10.54 -16.62
CA ILE A 97 -7.59 9.63 -16.49
C ILE A 97 -6.68 10.06 -15.34
N ASP A 98 -6.45 11.36 -15.20
CA ASP A 98 -5.63 11.93 -14.12
C ASP A 98 -6.32 11.78 -12.77
N ALA A 99 -7.63 12.04 -12.69
CA ALA A 99 -8.43 11.79 -11.48
C ALA A 99 -8.43 10.30 -11.10
N PHE A 100 -8.50 9.41 -12.09
CA PHE A 100 -8.41 7.97 -11.85
C PHE A 100 -7.01 7.55 -11.40
N PHE A 101 -5.94 8.11 -11.99
CA PHE A 101 -4.55 7.89 -11.55
C PHE A 101 -4.37 8.28 -10.08
N GLU A 102 -4.77 9.50 -9.70
CA GLU A 102 -4.65 10.01 -8.34
C GLU A 102 -5.44 9.14 -7.34
N THR A 103 -6.64 8.71 -7.74
CA THR A 103 -7.49 7.86 -6.89
C THR A 103 -6.95 6.45 -6.74
N VAL A 104 -6.44 5.86 -7.83
CA VAL A 104 -5.76 4.55 -7.77
C VAL A 104 -4.54 4.65 -6.87
N SER A 105 -3.71 5.68 -7.05
CA SER A 105 -2.56 5.95 -6.18
C SER A 105 -2.99 6.09 -4.71
N GLY A 106 -4.10 6.77 -4.46
CA GLY A 106 -4.69 6.90 -3.14
C GLY A 106 -5.05 5.56 -2.51
N PHE A 107 -5.95 4.80 -3.13
CA PHE A 107 -6.42 3.53 -2.57
C PHE A 107 -5.36 2.43 -2.57
N THR A 108 -4.50 2.35 -3.58
CA THR A 108 -3.38 1.39 -3.57
C THR A 108 -2.25 1.78 -2.64
N THR A 109 -2.41 2.93 -1.95
CA THR A 109 -1.41 3.46 -1.01
C THR A 109 -0.04 3.67 -1.65
N THR A 110 -0.03 4.11 -2.92
CA THR A 110 1.20 4.35 -3.68
C THR A 110 1.79 5.72 -3.37
N GLY A 111 0.96 6.79 -3.36
CA GLY A 111 1.44 8.14 -3.12
C GLY A 111 2.04 8.86 -4.33
N SER A 112 2.05 8.23 -5.51
CA SER A 112 2.39 8.92 -6.77
C SER A 112 1.30 9.92 -7.12
N SER A 113 1.64 11.18 -7.35
CA SER A 113 0.67 12.24 -7.65
C SER A 113 0.87 12.83 -9.04
N ILE A 114 -0.23 13.22 -9.68
CA ILE A 114 -0.20 14.01 -10.93
C ILE A 114 -0.33 15.51 -10.63
N LEU A 115 -0.55 15.89 -9.37
CA LEU A 115 -0.72 17.27 -8.98
C LEU A 115 0.63 17.98 -8.93
N THR A 116 0.68 19.17 -9.50
CA THR A 116 1.87 20.03 -9.51
C THR A 116 1.94 20.94 -8.28
N ASP A 117 0.76 21.33 -7.76
CA ASP A 117 0.61 22.14 -6.56
C ASP A 117 -0.55 21.60 -5.73
N VAL A 118 -0.27 21.11 -4.53
CA VAL A 118 -1.27 20.55 -3.63
C VAL A 118 -1.84 21.59 -2.65
N GLU A 119 -1.15 22.72 -2.47
CA GLU A 119 -1.51 23.73 -1.47
C GLU A 119 -2.70 24.61 -1.93
N VAL A 120 -2.99 24.63 -3.24
CA VAL A 120 -4.16 25.33 -3.80
C VAL A 120 -5.45 24.52 -3.66
N LEU A 121 -5.38 23.25 -3.26
CA LEU A 121 -6.54 22.37 -3.19
C LEU A 121 -7.39 22.65 -1.95
N PRO A 122 -8.73 22.53 -2.05
CA PRO A 122 -9.64 22.58 -0.92
C PRO A 122 -9.33 21.51 0.14
N HIS A 123 -9.59 21.82 1.41
CA HIS A 123 -9.33 20.90 2.53
C HIS A 123 -10.09 19.57 2.39
N CYS A 124 -11.33 19.60 1.87
CA CYS A 124 -12.12 18.38 1.65
C CYS A 124 -11.47 17.45 0.61
N ILE A 125 -10.80 17.99 -0.40
CA ILE A 125 -10.04 17.23 -1.39
C ILE A 125 -8.76 16.68 -0.77
N LEU A 126 -8.01 17.45 0.00
CA LEU A 126 -6.79 17.04 0.69
C LEU A 126 -7.06 15.92 1.69
N ILE A 127 -8.12 16.04 2.51
CA ILE A 127 -8.45 14.97 3.46
C ILE A 127 -8.94 13.72 2.74
N TRP A 128 -9.67 13.85 1.62
CA TRP A 128 -10.07 12.69 0.82
C TRP A 128 -8.86 11.94 0.28
N ARG A 129 -7.88 12.62 -0.29
CA ARG A 129 -6.61 12.03 -0.74
C ARG A 129 -5.95 11.23 0.38
N SER A 130 -5.73 11.85 1.53
CA SER A 130 -5.10 11.18 2.69
C SER A 130 -5.95 10.04 3.25
N PHE A 131 -7.28 10.20 3.26
CA PHE A 131 -8.18 9.18 3.80
C PHE A 131 -8.30 7.96 2.89
N THR A 132 -8.15 8.11 1.55
CA THR A 132 -8.05 6.95 0.65
C THR A 132 -6.89 6.04 1.01
N HIS A 133 -5.75 6.57 1.46
CA HIS A 133 -4.63 5.78 1.98
C HIS A 133 -5.03 4.99 3.22
N TRP A 134 -5.72 5.63 4.16
CA TRP A 134 -6.15 4.95 5.38
C TRP A 134 -7.13 3.80 5.09
N ILE A 135 -8.07 4.00 4.16
CA ILE A 135 -9.00 2.97 3.71
C ILE A 135 -8.25 1.83 3.00
N GLY A 136 -7.33 2.18 2.09
CA GLY A 136 -6.56 1.23 1.29
C GLY A 136 -5.55 0.42 2.10
N GLY A 137 -4.96 0.99 3.17
CA GLY A 137 -3.86 0.41 3.94
C GLY A 137 -4.16 -0.98 4.51
N MET A 138 -5.28 -1.15 5.19
CA MET A 138 -5.71 -2.46 5.71
C MET A 138 -6.55 -3.28 4.75
N GLY A 139 -6.86 -2.73 3.56
CA GLY A 139 -7.69 -3.39 2.56
C GLY A 139 -9.19 -3.29 2.86
N VAL A 140 -9.93 -2.89 1.81
CA VAL A 140 -11.37 -2.62 1.90
C VAL A 140 -12.16 -3.88 2.20
N LEU A 141 -11.76 -5.02 1.62
CA LEU A 141 -12.48 -6.28 1.81
C LEU A 141 -12.19 -6.92 3.18
N VAL A 142 -11.01 -6.70 3.76
CA VAL A 142 -10.73 -7.10 5.15
C VAL A 142 -11.60 -6.30 6.11
N PHE A 143 -11.81 -4.99 5.84
CA PHE A 143 -12.78 -4.17 6.56
C PHE A 143 -14.20 -4.74 6.44
N LEU A 144 -14.64 -5.04 5.22
CA LEU A 144 -15.93 -5.64 4.93
C LEU A 144 -16.11 -6.99 5.66
N LEU A 145 -15.06 -7.82 5.70
CA LEU A 145 -15.07 -9.08 6.44
C LEU A 145 -15.19 -8.89 7.96
N SER A 146 -14.69 -7.79 8.50
CA SER A 146 -14.80 -7.50 9.94
C SER A 146 -16.21 -7.15 10.38
N LEU A 147 -16.99 -6.51 9.50
CA LEU A 147 -18.32 -5.99 9.79
C LEU A 147 -19.45 -6.93 9.36
N LEU A 148 -19.34 -7.54 8.17
CA LEU A 148 -20.43 -8.36 7.63
C LEU A 148 -20.31 -9.81 8.07
N PRO A 149 -21.37 -10.40 8.63
CA PRO A 149 -21.47 -11.82 8.89
C PRO A 149 -21.78 -12.56 7.58
N LEU A 150 -20.84 -12.61 6.66
CA LEU A 150 -20.96 -13.40 5.44
C LEU A 150 -20.94 -14.88 5.83
N ALA A 151 -22.02 -15.62 5.56
CA ALA A 151 -22.11 -17.04 5.89
C ALA A 151 -21.36 -17.89 4.86
N GLY A 152 -20.56 -18.89 5.32
CA GLY A 152 -19.89 -19.86 4.46
C GLY A 152 -18.37 -19.64 4.30
N GLY A 153 -17.74 -20.36 3.36
CA GLY A 153 -16.28 -20.35 3.13
C GLY A 153 -15.71 -19.10 2.47
N TYR A 154 -16.50 -18.06 2.24
CA TYR A 154 -16.11 -16.82 1.56
C TYR A 154 -14.95 -16.08 2.23
N HIS A 155 -14.99 -16.02 3.57
CA HIS A 155 -14.05 -15.25 4.37
C HIS A 155 -12.59 -15.60 4.08
N MET A 156 -12.27 -16.90 3.97
CA MET A 156 -10.90 -17.35 3.75
C MET A 156 -10.41 -17.02 2.34
N ASN A 157 -11.26 -17.19 1.33
CA ASN A 157 -10.89 -16.95 -0.06
C ASN A 157 -10.71 -15.44 -0.33
N LEU A 158 -11.56 -14.59 0.25
CA LEU A 158 -11.39 -13.13 0.17
C LEU A 158 -10.15 -12.66 0.92
N MET A 159 -9.95 -13.12 2.16
CA MET A 159 -8.79 -12.75 2.95
C MET A 159 -7.47 -13.17 2.28
N LYS A 160 -7.42 -14.37 1.69
CA LYS A 160 -6.24 -14.83 0.93
C LYS A 160 -5.99 -14.02 -0.34
N ALA A 161 -7.04 -13.52 -0.99
CA ALA A 161 -6.92 -12.76 -2.22
C ALA A 161 -6.50 -11.29 -1.98
N GLU A 162 -6.74 -10.74 -0.79
CA GLU A 162 -6.40 -9.35 -0.45
C GLU A 162 -5.18 -9.22 0.47
N SER A 163 -4.90 -10.22 1.32
CA SER A 163 -3.77 -10.14 2.26
C SER A 163 -2.44 -10.36 1.56
N PRO A 164 -1.54 -9.36 1.56
CA PRO A 164 -0.26 -9.48 0.91
C PRO A 164 0.69 -10.43 1.66
N GLY A 165 1.33 -11.33 0.90
CA GLY A 165 2.38 -12.20 1.42
C GLY A 165 2.19 -13.70 1.15
N PRO A 166 3.25 -14.50 1.34
CA PRO A 166 3.26 -15.91 0.97
C PRO A 166 2.42 -16.82 1.87
N SER A 167 1.97 -16.33 3.03
CA SER A 167 1.11 -17.12 3.94
C SER A 167 0.21 -16.20 4.77
N VAL A 168 -1.08 -16.54 4.84
CA VAL A 168 -2.03 -15.89 5.75
C VAL A 168 -2.05 -16.69 7.05
N SER A 169 -1.46 -16.15 8.11
CA SER A 169 -1.54 -16.76 9.45
C SER A 169 -2.92 -16.50 10.06
N LYS A 170 -3.60 -17.54 10.49
CA LYS A 170 -4.81 -17.40 11.31
C LYS A 170 -4.40 -17.08 12.74
N LEU A 171 -4.71 -15.88 13.22
CA LEU A 171 -4.50 -15.51 14.63
C LEU A 171 -5.45 -16.24 15.57
N VAL A 172 -6.68 -16.44 15.10
CA VAL A 172 -7.76 -17.15 15.81
C VAL A 172 -8.54 -18.02 14.82
N PRO A 173 -9.30 -19.03 15.29
CA PRO A 173 -10.02 -19.97 14.42
C PRO A 173 -11.00 -19.30 13.44
N LYS A 174 -11.63 -18.18 13.83
CA LYS A 174 -12.59 -17.45 12.98
C LYS A 174 -11.90 -16.30 12.25
N VAL A 175 -11.93 -16.32 10.91
CA VAL A 175 -11.35 -15.27 10.04
C VAL A 175 -11.89 -13.88 10.36
N GLN A 176 -13.19 -13.76 10.63
CA GLN A 176 -13.81 -12.49 11.02
C GLN A 176 -13.22 -11.91 12.31
N GLN A 177 -12.93 -12.75 13.30
CA GLN A 177 -12.28 -12.29 14.54
C GLN A 177 -10.84 -11.85 14.27
N THR A 178 -10.11 -12.55 13.40
CA THR A 178 -8.78 -12.11 12.94
C THR A 178 -8.85 -10.72 12.32
N ALA A 179 -9.79 -10.49 11.37
CA ALA A 179 -9.97 -9.20 10.74
C ALA A 179 -10.29 -8.09 11.76
N LYS A 180 -11.22 -8.35 12.71
CA LYS A 180 -11.55 -7.39 13.77
C LYS A 180 -10.33 -7.01 14.63
N ILE A 181 -9.53 -7.98 15.03
CA ILE A 181 -8.32 -7.74 15.84
C ILE A 181 -7.33 -6.86 15.06
N LEU A 182 -7.07 -7.20 13.79
CA LEU A 182 -6.15 -6.44 12.94
C LEU A 182 -6.62 -4.97 12.80
N TYR A 183 -7.93 -4.76 12.54
CA TYR A 183 -8.50 -3.41 12.45
C TYR A 183 -8.44 -2.65 13.77
N THR A 184 -8.68 -3.33 14.90
CA THR A 184 -8.57 -2.69 16.23
C THR A 184 -7.14 -2.20 16.50
N ILE A 185 -6.12 -3.00 16.12
CA ILE A 185 -4.71 -2.61 16.24
C ILE A 185 -4.43 -1.42 15.32
N TYR A 186 -4.87 -1.48 14.07
CA TYR A 186 -4.68 -0.42 13.08
C TYR A 186 -5.27 0.93 13.53
N ILE A 187 -6.54 0.93 13.98
CA ILE A 187 -7.21 2.12 14.51
C ILE A 187 -6.49 2.62 15.76
N GLY A 188 -6.14 1.72 16.70
CA GLY A 188 -5.45 2.07 17.93
C GLY A 188 -4.09 2.75 17.68
N MET A 189 -3.30 2.22 16.74
CA MET A 189 -2.02 2.83 16.35
C MET A 189 -2.23 4.18 15.66
N THR A 190 -3.24 4.31 14.78
CA THR A 190 -3.58 5.59 14.14
C THR A 190 -3.95 6.64 15.17
N LEU A 191 -4.84 6.32 16.13
CA LEU A 191 -5.24 7.23 17.19
C LEU A 191 -4.05 7.61 18.07
N PHE A 192 -3.16 6.67 18.38
CA PHE A 192 -1.98 6.96 19.16
C PHE A 192 -1.03 7.92 18.45
N GLN A 193 -0.83 7.77 17.14
CA GLN A 193 -0.07 8.72 16.32
C GLN A 193 -0.71 10.11 16.33
N ILE A 194 -2.04 10.20 16.12
CA ILE A 194 -2.78 11.47 16.17
C ILE A 194 -2.53 12.18 17.51
N ILE A 195 -2.64 11.47 18.64
CA ILE A 195 -2.41 12.05 19.97
C ILE A 195 -0.98 12.61 20.07
N LEU A 196 0.04 11.86 19.64
CA LEU A 196 1.43 12.32 19.70
C LEU A 196 1.68 13.54 18.82
N LEU A 197 1.13 13.60 17.60
CA LEU A 197 1.27 14.77 16.73
C LEU A 197 0.57 16.00 17.31
N LEU A 198 -0.60 15.86 17.95
CA LEU A 198 -1.29 16.94 18.63
C LEU A 198 -0.49 17.46 19.85
N ILE A 199 0.18 16.58 20.61
CA ILE A 199 1.10 16.97 21.68
C ILE A 199 2.25 17.82 21.10
N GLY A 200 2.71 17.51 19.87
CA GLY A 200 3.68 18.31 19.12
C GLY A 200 3.15 19.63 18.57
N ARG A 201 1.91 20.01 18.90
CA ARG A 201 1.21 21.24 18.45
C ARG A 201 1.04 21.35 16.93
N ILE A 202 0.95 20.22 16.24
CA ILE A 202 0.60 20.19 14.82
C ILE A 202 -0.91 20.46 14.70
N PRO A 203 -1.37 21.28 13.73
CA PRO A 203 -2.78 21.53 13.51
C PRO A 203 -3.57 20.23 13.34
N LEU A 204 -4.82 20.22 13.81
CA LEU A 204 -5.66 19.01 13.77
C LEU A 204 -5.84 18.46 12.36
N PHE A 205 -6.05 19.34 11.37
CA PHE A 205 -6.21 18.96 9.98
C PHE A 205 -4.97 18.26 9.44
N ASP A 206 -3.79 18.84 9.61
CA ASP A 206 -2.50 18.28 9.19
C ASP A 206 -2.24 16.96 9.90
N THR A 207 -2.50 16.92 11.22
CA THR A 207 -2.37 15.71 12.04
C THR A 207 -3.19 14.56 11.49
N LEU A 208 -4.44 14.79 11.10
CA LEU A 208 -5.32 13.77 10.51
C LEU A 208 -4.77 13.30 9.17
N CYS A 209 -4.41 14.22 8.26
CA CYS A 209 -3.90 13.90 6.95
C CYS A 209 -2.57 13.10 7.02
N ILE A 210 -1.62 13.56 7.84
CA ILE A 210 -0.34 12.87 8.05
C ILE A 210 -0.57 11.48 8.67
N SER A 211 -1.44 11.38 9.68
CA SER A 211 -1.71 10.08 10.33
C SER A 211 -2.38 9.09 9.39
N PHE A 212 -3.30 9.54 8.54
CA PHE A 212 -3.93 8.68 7.54
C PHE A 212 -2.92 8.21 6.48
N GLY A 213 -2.07 9.11 5.97
CA GLY A 213 -1.02 8.77 5.03
C GLY A 213 0.02 7.81 5.64
N THR A 214 0.41 8.02 6.90
CA THR A 214 1.37 7.16 7.61
C THR A 214 0.77 5.78 7.88
N ALA A 215 -0.45 5.72 8.43
CA ALA A 215 -1.09 4.46 8.78
C ALA A 215 -1.38 3.60 7.54
N GLY A 216 -1.85 4.22 6.47
CA GLY A 216 -2.04 3.58 5.19
C GLY A 216 -0.74 3.22 4.48
N THR A 217 0.39 3.80 4.89
CA THR A 217 1.68 3.76 4.18
C THR A 217 1.55 4.27 2.73
N GLY A 218 0.96 5.48 2.56
CA GLY A 218 0.60 5.99 1.25
C GLY A 218 1.29 7.28 0.82
N GLY A 219 1.64 8.19 1.76
CA GLY A 219 2.57 9.30 1.53
C GLY A 219 2.06 10.54 0.81
N PHE A 220 0.77 10.70 0.57
CA PHE A 220 0.26 11.97 0.05
C PHE A 220 0.49 13.11 1.04
N GLY A 221 1.30 14.09 0.63
CA GLY A 221 1.46 15.36 1.34
C GLY A 221 0.27 16.30 1.15
N ILE A 222 0.13 17.23 2.09
CA ILE A 222 -0.79 18.38 2.01
C ILE A 222 -0.05 19.69 1.76
N VAL A 223 1.28 19.65 1.75
CA VAL A 223 2.19 20.71 1.35
C VAL A 223 3.12 20.19 0.26
N ASN A 224 3.64 21.10 -0.57
CA ASN A 224 4.41 20.75 -1.76
C ASN A 224 5.76 20.09 -1.43
N ASP A 225 6.35 20.41 -0.28
CA ASP A 225 7.60 19.80 0.22
C ASP A 225 7.37 18.55 1.09
N SER A 226 6.16 18.00 1.06
CA SER A 226 5.71 16.81 1.80
C SER A 226 5.89 16.98 3.32
N MET A 227 7.00 16.56 3.92
CA MET A 227 7.28 16.69 5.36
C MET A 227 8.44 17.63 5.66
N GLY A 228 8.98 18.35 4.66
CA GLY A 228 10.16 19.19 4.80
C GLY A 228 9.97 20.38 5.74
N SER A 229 8.84 21.08 5.64
CA SER A 229 8.51 22.26 6.46
C SER A 229 8.01 21.92 7.88
N TYR A 230 7.69 20.64 8.17
CA TYR A 230 7.27 20.24 9.51
C TYR A 230 8.42 20.15 10.49
N SER A 231 8.11 20.36 11.79
CA SER A 231 9.09 20.29 12.87
C SER A 231 9.80 18.93 12.92
N THR A 232 11.05 18.93 13.41
CA THR A 232 11.83 17.70 13.68
C THR A 232 11.04 16.69 14.52
N TYR A 233 10.27 17.16 15.50
CA TYR A 233 9.40 16.29 16.31
C TYR A 233 8.37 15.56 15.45
N CYS A 234 7.68 16.27 14.55
CA CYS A 234 6.70 15.70 13.63
C CYS A 234 7.37 14.64 12.73
N GLN A 235 8.51 14.97 12.15
CA GLN A 235 9.28 14.05 11.29
C GLN A 235 9.70 12.78 12.06
N VAL A 236 10.19 12.91 13.29
CA VAL A 236 10.61 11.76 14.12
C VAL A 236 9.42 10.88 14.48
N VAL A 237 8.29 11.45 14.95
CA VAL A 237 7.08 10.70 15.26
C VAL A 237 6.59 9.96 14.01
N THR A 238 6.51 10.65 12.86
CA THR A 238 6.09 10.05 11.59
C THR A 238 7.02 8.92 11.18
N THR A 239 8.36 9.08 11.31
CA THR A 239 9.34 8.02 11.01
C THR A 239 9.10 6.77 11.83
N ILE A 240 8.92 6.93 13.14
CA ILE A 240 8.66 5.81 14.05
C ILE A 240 7.38 5.07 13.63
N PHE A 241 6.31 5.80 13.36
CA PHE A 241 5.04 5.18 12.98
C PHE A 241 5.08 4.56 11.58
N MET A 242 5.76 5.14 10.59
CA MET A 242 6.01 4.49 9.30
C MET A 242 6.65 3.12 9.50
N ILE A 243 7.74 3.05 10.26
CA ILE A 243 8.44 1.79 10.55
C ILE A 243 7.52 0.81 11.29
N LEU A 244 6.73 1.26 12.27
CA LEU A 244 5.80 0.42 13.01
C LEU A 244 4.66 -0.12 12.13
N PHE A 245 4.06 0.68 11.26
CA PHE A 245 3.03 0.21 10.33
C PHE A 245 3.58 -0.78 9.27
N GLY A 246 4.88 -0.76 9.00
CA GLY A 246 5.57 -1.73 8.16
C GLY A 246 5.82 -3.09 8.81
N VAL A 247 5.60 -3.25 10.13
CA VAL A 247 5.76 -4.53 10.85
C VAL A 247 4.54 -5.43 10.63
N ASN A 248 4.73 -6.74 10.63
CA ASN A 248 3.66 -7.72 10.58
C ASN A 248 2.67 -7.55 11.75
N PHE A 249 1.40 -7.29 11.47
CA PHE A 249 0.36 -7.05 12.49
C PHE A 249 0.12 -8.26 13.41
N SER A 250 0.48 -9.48 12.97
CA SER A 250 0.45 -10.67 13.82
C SER A 250 1.43 -10.58 14.99
N ALA A 251 2.56 -9.86 14.83
CA ALA A 251 3.50 -9.63 15.91
C ALA A 251 2.88 -8.77 17.02
N TYR A 252 2.13 -7.72 16.65
CA TYR A 252 1.40 -6.89 17.62
C TYR A 252 0.35 -7.67 18.40
N TYR A 253 -0.39 -8.57 17.71
CA TYR A 253 -1.32 -9.44 18.40
C TYR A 253 -0.64 -10.32 19.45
N LEU A 254 0.54 -10.86 19.14
CA LEU A 254 1.32 -11.65 20.10
C LEU A 254 1.83 -10.79 21.29
N LEU A 255 2.23 -9.53 21.02
CA LEU A 255 2.61 -8.60 22.09
C LEU A 255 1.42 -8.30 23.01
N LEU A 256 0.23 -8.02 22.47
CA LEU A 256 -0.99 -7.78 23.23
C LEU A 256 -1.43 -9.01 24.06
N THR A 257 -1.18 -10.23 23.54
CA THR A 257 -1.45 -11.47 24.26
C THR A 257 -0.32 -11.92 25.19
N LYS A 258 0.65 -11.02 25.48
CA LYS A 258 1.81 -11.23 26.38
C LYS A 258 2.74 -12.38 25.93
N LYS A 259 2.73 -12.75 24.66
CA LYS A 259 3.62 -13.76 24.09
C LYS A 259 4.87 -13.12 23.49
N PHE A 260 5.58 -12.32 24.30
CA PHE A 260 6.73 -11.50 23.87
C PHE A 260 7.82 -12.31 23.15
N VAL A 261 8.20 -13.46 23.72
CA VAL A 261 9.25 -14.32 23.13
C VAL A 261 8.88 -14.77 21.71
N GLN A 262 7.62 -15.09 21.46
CA GLN A 262 7.17 -15.48 20.11
C GLN A 262 7.15 -14.31 19.16
N ALA A 263 6.77 -13.11 19.59
CA ALA A 263 6.79 -11.92 18.76
C ALA A 263 8.20 -11.55 18.32
N PHE A 264 9.20 -11.62 19.20
CA PHE A 264 10.59 -11.34 18.86
C PHE A 264 11.30 -12.47 18.09
N LYS A 265 10.73 -13.68 18.07
CA LYS A 265 11.25 -14.82 17.27
C LYS A 265 10.89 -14.76 15.79
N PHE A 266 9.98 -13.87 15.34
CA PHE A 266 9.70 -13.71 13.92
C PHE A 266 10.97 -13.33 13.15
N GLU A 267 11.43 -14.23 12.28
CA GLU A 267 12.62 -14.00 11.46
C GLU A 267 12.44 -12.77 10.56
N GLU A 268 11.27 -12.64 9.91
CA GLU A 268 10.95 -11.52 9.04
C GLU A 268 11.11 -10.18 9.74
N VAL A 269 10.58 -10.04 10.96
CA VAL A 269 10.66 -8.79 11.73
C VAL A 269 12.11 -8.47 12.12
N ARG A 270 12.91 -9.47 12.50
CA ARG A 270 14.33 -9.25 12.81
C ARG A 270 15.14 -8.80 11.60
N TYR A 271 14.93 -9.43 10.45
CA TYR A 271 15.63 -9.01 9.21
C TYR A 271 15.15 -7.63 8.74
N TYR A 272 13.86 -7.33 8.87
CA TYR A 272 13.30 -6.01 8.56
C TYR A 272 14.00 -4.91 9.36
N PHE A 273 14.08 -5.01 10.69
CA PHE A 273 14.80 -4.04 11.52
C PHE A 273 16.32 -4.03 11.23
N GLY A 274 16.90 -5.18 10.96
CA GLY A 274 18.31 -5.28 10.59
C GLY A 274 18.63 -4.52 9.30
N ILE A 275 17.81 -4.64 8.27
CA ILE A 275 17.96 -3.92 7.00
C ILE A 275 17.80 -2.41 7.22
N ILE A 276 16.79 -1.99 7.98
CA ILE A 276 16.56 -0.57 8.30
C ILE A 276 17.77 0.02 9.00
N LEU A 277 18.26 -0.61 10.07
CA LEU A 277 19.40 -0.10 10.84
C LEU A 277 20.67 -0.03 9.99
N ALA A 278 20.95 -1.06 9.19
CA ALA A 278 22.10 -1.08 8.29
C ALA A 278 22.01 0.06 7.24
N ALA A 279 20.82 0.24 6.62
CA ALA A 279 20.62 1.30 5.64
C ALA A 279 20.74 2.70 6.27
N ILE A 280 20.15 2.93 7.43
CA ILE A 280 20.28 4.22 8.16
C ILE A 280 21.74 4.52 8.47
N LEU A 281 22.50 3.52 8.94
CA LEU A 281 23.91 3.71 9.28
C LEU A 281 24.73 4.07 8.04
N VAL A 282 24.60 3.33 6.95
CA VAL A 282 25.37 3.58 5.73
C VAL A 282 24.98 4.91 5.09
N ILE A 283 23.70 5.21 4.95
CA ILE A 283 23.20 6.46 4.36
C ILE A 283 23.58 7.66 5.26
N GLY A 284 23.36 7.56 6.59
CA GLY A 284 23.68 8.63 7.52
C GLY A 284 25.16 9.02 7.49
N LEU A 285 26.06 8.03 7.43
CA LEU A 285 27.50 8.29 7.27
C LEU A 285 27.84 8.88 5.89
N ASN A 286 27.21 8.38 4.83
CA ASN A 286 27.48 8.82 3.45
C ASN A 286 26.95 10.24 3.17
N THR A 287 25.87 10.66 3.84
CA THR A 287 25.26 11.99 3.69
C THR A 287 25.70 13.00 4.77
N ALA A 288 26.55 12.60 5.71
CA ALA A 288 26.97 13.43 6.85
C ALA A 288 27.52 14.82 6.44
N HIS A 289 28.15 14.91 5.28
CA HIS A 289 28.75 16.16 4.77
C HIS A 289 27.70 17.14 4.18
N LEU A 290 26.44 16.69 3.96
CA LEU A 290 25.36 17.52 3.44
C LEU A 290 24.55 18.23 4.54
N PHE A 291 24.69 17.81 5.79
CA PHE A 291 23.92 18.30 6.92
C PHE A 291 24.79 19.02 7.94
N ARG A 292 24.17 19.84 8.79
CA ARG A 292 24.88 20.66 9.80
C ARG A 292 25.59 19.81 10.85
N ASN A 293 25.04 18.67 11.20
CA ASN A 293 25.60 17.75 12.18
C ASN A 293 25.20 16.30 11.90
N LEU A 294 25.94 15.35 12.50
CA LEU A 294 25.67 13.92 12.34
C LEU A 294 24.25 13.51 12.77
N GLY A 295 23.71 14.14 13.84
CA GLY A 295 22.37 13.84 14.33
C GLY A 295 21.30 14.13 13.29
N GLU A 296 21.39 15.26 12.59
CA GLU A 296 20.50 15.64 11.51
C GLU A 296 20.63 14.67 10.31
N ALA A 297 21.85 14.32 9.92
CA ALA A 297 22.10 13.35 8.86
C ALA A 297 21.46 11.99 9.15
N PHE A 298 21.61 11.47 10.37
CA PHE A 298 20.97 10.20 10.78
C PHE A 298 19.47 10.32 10.89
N GLN A 299 18.91 11.45 11.33
CA GLN A 299 17.48 11.69 11.37
C GLN A 299 16.88 11.68 9.96
N GLN A 300 17.48 12.39 9.02
CA GLN A 300 17.03 12.44 7.64
C GLN A 300 17.21 11.08 6.94
N ALA A 301 18.32 10.39 7.18
CA ALA A 301 18.52 9.02 6.71
C ALA A 301 17.43 8.07 7.25
N ALA A 302 17.11 8.15 8.56
CA ALA A 302 16.07 7.34 9.17
C ALA A 302 14.69 7.62 8.57
N PHE A 303 14.38 8.89 8.32
CA PHE A 303 13.13 9.29 7.69
C PHE A 303 12.99 8.68 6.29
N GLN A 304 13.99 8.88 5.41
CA GLN A 304 13.94 8.40 4.03
C GLN A 304 13.98 6.86 3.96
N VAL A 305 14.82 6.21 4.76
CA VAL A 305 14.84 4.74 4.84
C VAL A 305 13.50 4.20 5.34
N GLY A 306 12.94 4.79 6.41
CA GLY A 306 11.63 4.42 6.94
C GLY A 306 10.56 4.60 5.88
N SER A 307 10.51 5.74 5.20
CA SER A 307 9.55 6.06 4.14
C SER A 307 9.60 5.07 2.98
N ILE A 308 10.79 4.79 2.46
CA ILE A 308 10.96 3.96 1.25
C ILE A 308 10.74 2.47 1.55
N ILE A 309 11.33 1.91 2.61
CA ILE A 309 11.19 0.47 2.90
C ILE A 309 9.77 0.08 3.31
N THR A 310 9.05 1.00 3.98
CA THR A 310 7.64 0.77 4.34
C THR A 310 6.68 1.08 3.21
N THR A 311 7.22 1.56 2.09
CA THR A 311 6.45 2.02 0.93
C THR A 311 5.46 3.14 1.27
N THR A 312 5.83 4.01 2.22
CA THR A 312 4.99 5.16 2.60
C THR A 312 5.12 6.31 1.61
N GLY A 313 6.34 6.67 1.21
CA GLY A 313 6.57 7.69 0.18
C GLY A 313 6.62 9.14 0.65
N PHE A 314 6.45 9.45 1.94
CA PHE A 314 6.72 10.78 2.47
C PHE A 314 8.19 11.15 2.29
N SER A 315 8.49 12.43 2.05
CA SER A 315 9.86 12.94 1.99
C SER A 315 10.04 14.15 2.90
N SER A 316 11.19 14.20 3.57
CA SER A 316 11.58 15.33 4.42
C SER A 316 12.69 16.17 3.79
N THR A 317 13.36 15.64 2.78
CA THR A 317 14.42 16.29 1.99
C THR A 317 14.42 15.74 0.57
N ASP A 318 14.99 16.52 -0.36
CA ASP A 318 15.19 16.06 -1.74
C ASP A 318 16.38 15.09 -1.82
N PHE A 319 16.11 13.78 -1.79
CA PHE A 319 17.15 12.77 -1.91
C PHE A 319 17.69 12.60 -3.34
N ASN A 320 17.15 13.30 -4.36
CA ASN A 320 17.77 13.38 -5.68
C ASN A 320 19.18 14.01 -5.62
N GLN A 321 19.40 14.88 -4.62
CA GLN A 321 20.68 15.54 -4.42
C GLN A 321 21.69 14.72 -3.60
N TRP A 322 21.27 13.56 -3.11
CA TRP A 322 22.13 12.69 -2.29
C TRP A 322 23.18 11.96 -3.14
N PRO A 323 24.31 11.55 -2.53
CA PRO A 323 25.33 10.77 -3.21
C PRO A 323 24.77 9.48 -3.82
N SER A 324 25.38 9.03 -4.92
CA SER A 324 24.92 7.87 -5.70
C SER A 324 24.74 6.59 -4.86
N LEU A 325 25.63 6.35 -3.87
CA LEU A 325 25.51 5.20 -2.97
C LEU A 325 24.19 5.26 -2.19
N SER A 326 23.85 6.41 -1.60
CA SER A 326 22.60 6.60 -0.84
C SER A 326 21.37 6.42 -1.74
N LYS A 327 21.36 7.01 -2.94
CA LYS A 327 20.28 6.81 -3.94
C LYS A 327 20.13 5.34 -4.33
N THR A 328 21.25 4.64 -4.58
CA THR A 328 21.21 3.20 -4.93
C THR A 328 20.63 2.36 -3.80
N ILE A 329 20.99 2.62 -2.54
CA ILE A 329 20.42 1.92 -1.38
C ILE A 329 18.91 2.17 -1.31
N LEU A 330 18.45 3.42 -1.47
CA LEU A 330 17.01 3.73 -1.48
C LEU A 330 16.29 2.98 -2.61
N VAL A 331 16.82 2.97 -3.83
CA VAL A 331 16.25 2.21 -4.95
C VAL A 331 16.19 0.70 -4.65
N LEU A 332 17.22 0.12 -4.05
CA LEU A 332 17.18 -1.29 -3.64
C LEU A 332 16.13 -1.55 -2.56
N LEU A 333 15.95 -0.62 -1.61
CA LEU A 333 14.91 -0.72 -0.59
C LEU A 333 13.48 -0.66 -1.19
N MET A 334 13.28 0.02 -2.33
CA MET A 334 12.00 0.02 -3.04
C MET A 334 11.52 -1.40 -3.39
N PHE A 335 12.45 -2.29 -3.75
CA PHE A 335 12.12 -3.68 -4.08
C PHE A 335 11.96 -4.55 -2.83
N VAL A 336 12.66 -4.23 -1.72
CA VAL A 336 12.57 -5.02 -0.49
C VAL A 336 11.16 -4.97 0.10
N GLY A 337 10.64 -3.76 0.28
CA GLY A 337 9.31 -3.53 0.87
C GLY A 337 9.22 -3.84 2.37
N ALA A 338 7.99 -3.82 2.89
CA ALA A 338 7.69 -4.07 4.30
C ALA A 338 7.48 -5.56 4.64
N CYS A 339 7.10 -5.87 5.88
CA CYS A 339 6.75 -7.23 6.29
C CYS A 339 5.44 -7.71 5.66
N ALA A 340 5.30 -9.00 5.43
CA ALA A 340 4.03 -9.60 5.05
C ALA A 340 2.99 -9.41 6.16
N GLY A 341 1.73 -9.08 5.77
CA GLY A 341 0.68 -8.78 6.74
C GLY A 341 0.87 -7.47 7.49
N SER A 342 1.58 -6.51 6.88
CA SER A 342 1.61 -5.08 7.22
C SER A 342 0.77 -4.28 6.21
N THR A 343 0.69 -2.96 6.37
CA THR A 343 0.04 -2.06 5.41
C THR A 343 0.89 -1.77 4.17
N GLY A 344 2.23 -1.94 4.26
CA GLY A 344 3.17 -1.60 3.20
C GLY A 344 3.04 -2.47 1.94
N GLY A 345 3.56 -1.98 0.82
CA GLY A 345 3.68 -2.64 -0.48
C GLY A 345 5.00 -3.40 -0.69
N GLY A 346 5.47 -3.47 -1.94
CA GLY A 346 6.72 -4.11 -2.34
C GLY A 346 6.67 -5.64 -2.40
N ILE A 347 7.81 -6.26 -2.72
CA ILE A 347 7.94 -7.73 -2.84
C ILE A 347 7.74 -8.43 -1.49
N LYS A 348 8.00 -7.79 -0.38
CA LYS A 348 7.98 -8.23 1.02
C LYS A 348 9.26 -8.91 1.48
N VAL A 349 9.69 -8.55 2.68
CA VAL A 349 10.88 -9.13 3.33
C VAL A 349 10.80 -10.65 3.40
N SER A 350 9.63 -11.22 3.68
CA SER A 350 9.43 -12.68 3.74
C SER A 350 9.76 -13.40 2.45
N ARG A 351 9.36 -12.84 1.28
CA ARG A 351 9.71 -13.46 -0.02
C ARG A 351 11.19 -13.40 -0.30
N ILE A 352 11.83 -12.26 -0.01
CA ILE A 352 13.28 -12.12 -0.16
C ILE A 352 14.02 -13.14 0.70
N LEU A 353 13.59 -13.33 1.96
CA LEU A 353 14.17 -14.34 2.85
C LEU A 353 13.98 -15.77 2.30
N ILE A 354 12.79 -16.09 1.76
CA ILE A 354 12.54 -17.39 1.14
C ILE A 354 13.47 -17.61 -0.06
N LEU A 355 13.63 -16.60 -0.93
CA LEU A 355 14.52 -16.66 -2.09
C LEU A 355 15.99 -16.84 -1.69
N CYS A 356 16.47 -16.06 -0.72
CA CYS A 356 17.85 -16.20 -0.20
C CYS A 356 18.10 -17.58 0.42
N LYS A 357 17.12 -18.10 1.19
CA LYS A 357 17.22 -19.44 1.77
C LYS A 357 17.15 -20.54 0.70
N ALA A 358 16.34 -20.36 -0.35
CA ALA A 358 16.27 -21.26 -1.49
C ALA A 358 17.59 -21.30 -2.25
N ALA A 359 18.17 -20.15 -2.58
CA ALA A 359 19.49 -20.06 -3.21
C ALA A 359 20.58 -20.71 -2.35
N LYS A 360 20.61 -20.43 -1.04
CA LYS A 360 21.55 -21.07 -0.11
C LYS A 360 21.40 -22.60 -0.09
N LYS A 361 20.16 -23.11 -0.15
CA LYS A 361 19.89 -24.54 -0.22
C LYS A 361 20.45 -25.13 -1.51
N GLU A 362 20.24 -24.49 -2.67
CA GLU A 362 20.77 -24.96 -3.96
C GLU A 362 22.30 -25.03 -3.93
N PHE A 363 23.01 -23.99 -3.48
CA PHE A 363 24.48 -24.04 -3.30
C PHE A 363 24.92 -25.23 -2.40
N GLN A 364 24.16 -25.49 -1.32
CA GLN A 364 24.48 -26.64 -0.46
C GLN A 364 24.24 -27.99 -1.12
N LEU A 365 23.26 -28.10 -2.01
CA LEU A 365 23.00 -29.33 -2.79
C LEU A 365 24.10 -29.57 -3.85
N TYR A 366 24.67 -28.50 -4.45
CA TYR A 366 25.86 -28.65 -5.31
C TYR A 366 27.06 -29.21 -4.54
N LEU A 367 27.25 -28.80 -3.28
CA LEU A 367 28.35 -29.33 -2.46
C LEU A 367 28.08 -30.72 -1.89
N HIS A 368 26.81 -31.01 -1.58
CA HIS A 368 26.37 -32.27 -0.97
C HIS A 368 25.09 -32.77 -1.65
N PRO A 369 25.18 -33.44 -2.84
CA PRO A 369 24.01 -33.81 -3.65
C PRO A 369 22.98 -34.71 -2.93
N ASN A 370 23.43 -35.54 -2.03
CA ASN A 370 22.60 -36.50 -1.28
C ASN A 370 21.98 -35.93 0.00
N ALA A 371 22.22 -34.64 0.32
CA ALA A 371 21.72 -34.02 1.54
C ALA A 371 20.26 -33.66 1.41
N VAL A 372 19.38 -34.19 2.24
CA VAL A 372 17.96 -33.78 2.31
C VAL A 372 17.84 -32.58 3.22
N LYS A 373 17.81 -31.36 2.64
CA LYS A 373 17.66 -30.11 3.38
C LYS A 373 16.27 -29.49 3.14
N LYS A 374 15.60 -29.15 4.24
CA LYS A 374 14.30 -28.44 4.22
C LYS A 374 14.51 -26.98 4.57
N ILE A 375 13.88 -26.09 3.82
CA ILE A 375 13.86 -24.64 4.13
C ILE A 375 12.93 -24.44 5.32
N LYS A 376 13.39 -23.69 6.32
CA LYS A 376 12.61 -23.32 7.51
C LYS A 376 12.47 -21.81 7.61
N MET A 377 11.30 -21.35 8.10
CA MET A 377 11.02 -19.99 8.51
C MET A 377 10.24 -20.03 9.83
N ASP A 378 10.65 -19.24 10.80
CA ASP A 378 10.11 -19.29 12.16
C ASP A 378 10.10 -20.70 12.77
N GLU A 379 11.19 -21.44 12.59
CA GLU A 379 11.37 -22.84 13.02
C GLU A 379 10.46 -23.87 12.29
N LYS A 380 9.54 -23.41 11.42
CA LYS A 380 8.62 -24.27 10.65
C LYS A 380 9.14 -24.55 9.25
N THR A 381 8.98 -25.78 8.79
CA THR A 381 9.33 -26.17 7.41
C THR A 381 8.37 -25.50 6.42
N ILE A 382 8.93 -24.84 5.41
CA ILE A 382 8.17 -24.26 4.30
C ILE A 382 7.90 -25.35 3.26
N GLY A 383 6.63 -25.46 2.83
CA GLY A 383 6.22 -26.38 1.78
C GLY A 383 6.78 -25.98 0.40
N HIS A 384 6.97 -26.97 -0.46
CA HIS A 384 7.43 -26.75 -1.84
C HIS A 384 6.50 -25.80 -2.63
N ASP A 385 5.19 -25.82 -2.36
CA ASP A 385 4.21 -24.97 -3.02
C ASP A 385 4.46 -23.47 -2.75
N ILE A 386 4.88 -23.11 -1.53
CA ILE A 386 5.18 -21.73 -1.17
C ILE A 386 6.45 -21.25 -1.89
N ILE A 387 7.49 -22.09 -1.95
CA ILE A 387 8.74 -21.77 -2.65
C ILE A 387 8.47 -21.59 -4.14
N ARG A 388 7.75 -22.54 -4.75
CA ARG A 388 7.36 -22.46 -6.17
C ARG A 388 6.53 -21.23 -6.46
N SER A 389 5.53 -20.92 -5.63
CA SER A 389 4.68 -19.73 -5.76
C SER A 389 5.51 -18.43 -5.66
N THR A 390 6.50 -18.37 -4.75
CA THR A 390 7.39 -17.21 -4.61
C THR A 390 8.26 -17.02 -5.85
N ASN A 391 8.81 -18.11 -6.41
CA ASN A 391 9.62 -18.04 -7.64
C ASN A 391 8.79 -17.58 -8.85
N ILE A 392 7.56 -18.13 -9.01
CA ILE A 392 6.65 -17.72 -10.09
C ILE A 392 6.25 -16.25 -9.92
N TYR A 393 5.94 -15.81 -8.69
CA TYR A 393 5.65 -14.40 -8.40
C TYR A 393 6.79 -13.49 -8.86
N LEU A 394 8.04 -13.80 -8.49
CA LEU A 394 9.19 -13.00 -8.90
C LEU A 394 9.36 -12.97 -10.42
N SER A 395 9.19 -14.12 -11.10
CA SER A 395 9.29 -14.19 -12.56
C SER A 395 8.25 -13.32 -13.25
N VAL A 396 6.98 -13.40 -12.83
CA VAL A 396 5.90 -12.57 -13.38
C VAL A 396 6.10 -11.09 -13.05
N TYR A 397 6.55 -10.79 -11.81
CA TYR A 397 6.89 -9.44 -11.39
C TYR A 397 7.95 -8.80 -12.32
N LEU A 398 9.06 -9.50 -12.58
CA LEU A 398 10.13 -9.01 -13.46
C LEU A 398 9.64 -8.83 -14.90
N LEU A 399 8.78 -9.71 -15.42
CA LEU A 399 8.19 -9.56 -16.76
C LEU A 399 7.29 -8.33 -16.85
N ILE A 400 6.42 -8.09 -15.87
CA ILE A 400 5.58 -6.89 -15.82
C ILE A 400 6.46 -5.66 -15.72
N PHE A 401 7.43 -5.65 -14.80
CA PHE A 401 8.37 -4.54 -14.63
C PHE A 401 9.07 -4.16 -15.94
N ALA A 402 9.66 -5.15 -16.62
CA ALA A 402 10.36 -4.93 -17.89
C ALA A 402 9.41 -4.42 -18.99
N ALA A 403 8.19 -4.98 -19.08
CA ALA A 403 7.19 -4.55 -20.04
C ALA A 403 6.73 -3.11 -19.78
N SER A 404 6.47 -2.76 -18.50
CA SER A 404 6.06 -1.40 -18.12
C SER A 404 7.16 -0.38 -18.44
N VAL A 405 8.42 -0.66 -18.06
CA VAL A 405 9.56 0.22 -18.40
C VAL A 405 9.68 0.41 -19.90
N LEU A 406 9.52 -0.67 -20.69
CA LEU A 406 9.59 -0.58 -22.17
C LEU A 406 8.48 0.31 -22.74
N ILE A 407 7.24 0.18 -22.23
CA ILE A 407 6.12 0.95 -22.76
C ILE A 407 6.25 2.43 -22.37
N ILE A 408 6.57 2.76 -21.12
CA ILE A 408 6.68 4.16 -20.69
C ILE A 408 7.89 4.86 -21.32
N SER A 409 8.91 4.12 -21.78
CA SER A 409 10.04 4.71 -22.51
C SER A 409 9.65 5.37 -23.85
N LEU A 410 8.42 5.14 -24.32
CA LEU A 410 7.87 5.85 -25.49
C LEU A 410 7.71 7.36 -25.24
N ASP A 411 7.64 7.79 -23.98
CA ASP A 411 7.58 9.21 -23.62
C ASP A 411 8.96 9.92 -23.71
N ASN A 412 10.03 9.19 -24.02
CA ASN A 412 11.39 9.69 -24.19
C ASN A 412 12.01 10.38 -22.96
N PHE A 413 11.59 9.99 -21.74
CA PHE A 413 12.28 10.38 -20.53
C PHE A 413 13.57 9.56 -20.35
N ASP A 414 14.46 10.04 -19.49
CA ASP A 414 15.69 9.32 -19.15
C ASP A 414 15.42 7.96 -18.49
N LEU A 415 16.39 7.06 -18.62
CA LEU A 415 16.25 5.68 -18.13
C LEU A 415 16.00 5.61 -16.61
N ILE A 416 16.61 6.53 -15.83
CA ILE A 416 16.46 6.56 -14.37
C ILE A 416 15.02 6.93 -14.02
N THR A 417 14.46 7.94 -14.66
CA THR A 417 13.05 8.34 -14.49
C THR A 417 12.12 7.17 -14.82
N ASN A 418 12.27 6.54 -16.00
CA ASN A 418 11.42 5.44 -16.43
C ASN A 418 11.53 4.24 -15.46
N PHE A 419 12.76 3.83 -15.13
CA PHE A 419 13.00 2.71 -14.22
C PHE A 419 12.40 2.96 -12.83
N THR A 420 12.64 4.14 -12.27
CA THR A 420 12.17 4.44 -10.91
C THR A 420 10.69 4.80 -10.85
N ALA A 421 10.08 5.31 -11.92
CA ALA A 421 8.63 5.48 -12.02
C ALA A 421 7.90 4.14 -11.93
N VAL A 422 8.36 3.12 -12.68
CA VAL A 422 7.80 1.76 -12.58
C VAL A 422 8.12 1.13 -11.23
N ALA A 423 9.33 1.31 -10.70
CA ALA A 423 9.70 0.80 -9.38
C ALA A 423 8.79 1.39 -8.28
N ALA A 424 8.55 2.70 -8.33
CA ALA A 424 7.69 3.40 -7.37
C ALA A 424 6.22 2.95 -7.45
N THR A 425 5.68 2.79 -8.66
CA THR A 425 4.27 2.43 -8.86
C THR A 425 4.00 0.95 -8.63
N LEU A 426 4.83 0.03 -9.15
CA LEU A 426 4.64 -1.41 -8.98
C LEU A 426 4.90 -1.87 -7.53
N ASN A 427 5.73 -1.15 -6.77
CA ASN A 427 5.95 -1.42 -5.35
C ASN A 427 5.09 -0.56 -4.41
N ASN A 428 4.23 0.32 -4.95
CA ASN A 428 3.34 1.21 -4.21
C ASN A 428 4.10 2.09 -3.19
N ILE A 429 5.07 2.91 -3.65
CA ILE A 429 5.96 3.72 -2.79
C ILE A 429 5.71 5.22 -2.95
N GLY A 430 5.40 5.68 -4.18
CA GLY A 430 5.17 7.08 -4.52
C GLY A 430 6.34 7.71 -5.26
N PRO A 431 7.33 8.29 -4.59
CA PRO A 431 8.45 8.95 -5.26
C PRO A 431 9.46 7.96 -5.85
N GLY A 432 10.00 8.32 -7.03
CA GLY A 432 11.16 7.69 -7.65
C GLY A 432 12.40 8.58 -7.57
N LEU A 433 13.11 8.72 -8.69
CA LEU A 433 14.26 9.62 -8.89
C LEU A 433 14.01 10.53 -10.09
N GLU A 434 14.82 11.57 -10.21
CA GLU A 434 14.79 12.59 -11.26
C GLU A 434 13.40 13.26 -11.35
N ILE A 435 12.70 13.19 -12.50
CA ILE A 435 11.40 13.85 -12.73
C ILE A 435 10.33 13.39 -11.73
N VAL A 436 10.33 12.10 -11.38
CA VAL A 436 9.40 11.51 -10.41
C VAL A 436 9.98 11.44 -8.99
N GLY A 437 11.00 12.23 -8.73
CA GLY A 437 11.64 12.32 -7.41
C GLY A 437 10.73 12.91 -6.33
N PRO A 438 11.27 13.11 -5.11
CA PRO A 438 10.48 13.52 -3.94
C PRO A 438 9.80 14.89 -4.08
N MET A 439 10.34 15.77 -4.94
CA MET A 439 9.77 17.09 -5.27
C MET A 439 9.13 17.11 -6.65
N GLY A 440 9.06 15.96 -7.33
CA GLY A 440 8.48 15.79 -8.65
C GLY A 440 7.09 15.19 -8.64
N ASN A 441 6.52 15.00 -9.84
CA ASN A 441 5.21 14.40 -10.00
C ASN A 441 5.09 13.65 -11.34
N PHE A 442 3.96 12.98 -11.56
CA PHE A 442 3.69 12.16 -12.74
C PHE A 442 2.86 12.88 -13.81
N SER A 443 2.67 14.21 -13.72
CA SER A 443 1.83 14.98 -14.65
C SER A 443 2.33 14.93 -16.08
N SER A 444 3.65 14.95 -16.28
CA SER A 444 4.31 15.02 -17.59
C SER A 444 4.22 13.73 -18.42
N PHE A 445 3.83 12.61 -17.82
CA PHE A 445 3.66 11.36 -18.56
C PHE A 445 2.43 11.40 -19.47
N SER A 446 2.54 10.73 -20.64
CA SER A 446 1.42 10.55 -21.56
C SER A 446 0.28 9.73 -20.93
N TYR A 447 -0.92 9.83 -21.48
CA TYR A 447 -2.06 9.03 -21.01
C TYR A 447 -1.82 7.52 -21.13
N LEU A 448 -1.06 7.07 -22.13
CA LEU A 448 -0.68 5.67 -22.28
C LEU A 448 0.18 5.23 -21.08
N SER A 449 1.23 6.00 -20.79
CA SER A 449 2.13 5.73 -19.66
C SER A 449 1.38 5.79 -18.32
N LYS A 450 0.49 6.77 -18.13
CA LYS A 450 -0.37 6.83 -16.93
C LYS A 450 -1.25 5.57 -16.79
N CYS A 451 -1.83 5.05 -17.88
CA CYS A 451 -2.60 3.81 -17.85
C CYS A 451 -1.73 2.58 -17.46
N VAL A 452 -0.49 2.51 -17.94
CA VAL A 452 0.45 1.45 -17.53
C VAL A 452 0.81 1.57 -16.05
N LEU A 453 1.12 2.76 -15.57
CA LEU A 453 1.44 3.01 -14.17
C LEU A 453 0.23 2.74 -13.24
N ILE A 454 -1.00 3.04 -13.69
CA ILE A 454 -2.25 2.65 -13.00
C ILE A 454 -2.34 1.13 -12.87
N PHE A 455 -2.05 0.41 -13.96
CA PHE A 455 -2.02 -1.06 -13.92
C PHE A 455 -0.97 -1.57 -12.95
N ASP A 456 0.23 -0.98 -12.94
CA ASP A 456 1.32 -1.34 -12.04
C ASP A 456 0.94 -1.12 -10.57
N MET A 457 0.33 0.01 -10.23
CA MET A 457 -0.15 0.29 -8.87
C MET A 457 -1.18 -0.74 -8.39
N LEU A 458 -2.14 -1.10 -9.25
CA LEU A 458 -3.13 -2.14 -8.96
C LEU A 458 -2.50 -3.53 -8.86
N ALA A 459 -1.56 -3.87 -9.76
CA ALA A 459 -0.87 -5.15 -9.77
C ALA A 459 0.00 -5.34 -8.51
N GLY A 460 0.71 -4.29 -8.09
CA GLY A 460 1.49 -4.28 -6.86
C GLY A 460 0.63 -4.52 -5.63
N ARG A 461 -0.48 -3.79 -5.51
CA ARG A 461 -1.39 -3.88 -4.36
C ARG A 461 -2.15 -5.21 -4.29
N LEU A 462 -2.61 -5.72 -5.42
CA LEU A 462 -3.39 -6.96 -5.52
C LEU A 462 -2.53 -8.22 -5.65
N GLU A 463 -1.22 -8.14 -5.42
CA GLU A 463 -0.31 -9.30 -5.50
C GLU A 463 -0.29 -9.95 -6.90
N ILE A 464 -0.47 -9.17 -7.96
CA ILE A 464 -0.40 -9.55 -9.39
C ILE A 464 -1.48 -10.55 -9.81
N PHE A 465 -1.58 -11.73 -9.17
CA PHE A 465 -2.43 -12.83 -9.63
C PHE A 465 -3.93 -12.51 -9.64
N PRO A 466 -4.55 -11.89 -8.62
CA PRO A 466 -5.96 -11.52 -8.68
C PRO A 466 -6.31 -10.62 -9.86
N LEU A 467 -5.41 -9.65 -10.18
CA LEU A 467 -5.60 -8.77 -11.32
C LEU A 467 -5.42 -9.51 -12.65
N MET A 468 -4.37 -10.32 -12.78
CA MET A 468 -4.08 -11.08 -14.01
C MET A 468 -5.17 -12.09 -14.36
N LEU A 469 -5.85 -12.65 -13.34
CA LEU A 469 -6.96 -13.58 -13.55
C LEU A 469 -8.16 -12.93 -14.27
N LEU A 470 -8.34 -11.60 -14.19
CA LEU A 470 -9.38 -10.91 -14.96
C LEU A 470 -9.18 -11.05 -16.48
N PHE A 471 -7.93 -11.08 -16.94
CA PHE A 471 -7.56 -11.15 -18.37
C PHE A 471 -7.52 -12.60 -18.88
N PHE A 472 -7.57 -13.60 -17.98
CA PHE A 472 -7.45 -14.99 -18.38
C PHE A 472 -8.80 -15.58 -18.80
N LYS A 473 -8.94 -15.98 -20.09
CA LYS A 473 -10.20 -16.50 -20.65
C LYS A 473 -10.80 -17.68 -19.85
N GLY A 474 -9.95 -18.52 -19.25
CA GLY A 474 -10.37 -19.65 -18.40
C GLY A 474 -11.13 -19.25 -17.15
N THR A 475 -10.90 -18.04 -16.63
CA THR A 475 -11.58 -17.52 -15.42
C THR A 475 -13.08 -17.39 -15.65
N TRP A 476 -13.51 -17.01 -16.84
CA TRP A 476 -14.91 -16.72 -17.20
C TRP A 476 -15.71 -17.94 -17.64
N LYS A 477 -15.04 -19.08 -17.87
CA LYS A 477 -15.72 -20.33 -18.22
C LYS A 477 -16.41 -20.94 -16.99
N LYS A 478 -17.67 -21.39 -17.15
CA LYS A 478 -18.33 -22.27 -16.17
C LYS A 478 -17.63 -23.63 -16.20
N PHE A 479 -17.33 -24.20 -15.04
CA PHE A 479 -17.03 -25.62 -14.92
C PHE A 479 -18.32 -26.39 -14.96
#